data_da71c18a4298133f6bf92924e937d2ed
#
_entry.id   da71c18a4298133f6bf92924e937d2ed
#
_cell.length_a   1.000
_cell.length_b   1.000
_cell.length_c   1.000
_cell.angle_alpha   90.00
_cell.angle_beta   90.00
_cell.angle_gamma   90.00
#
_symmetry.space_group_name_H-M   'P 1'
#
loop_
_entity.id
_entity.type
_entity.pdbx_description
1 polymer ?
#
loop_
_entity_poly.entity_id
_entity_poly.type
_entity_poly.pdbx_seq_one_letter_code
_entity_poly.pdbx_strand_id
1 'polypeptide(L)'
;RYRHNKRVYSCSQPGIEKEIVEGTARVDETTASIGDTIQYELTTPVPTYTADVDDSKVVFKITDTMSKGLTYTGGFTVYGVNEEGSETSIEDAVQPAVSTDDQTGITTIVMDFNYKKIKTYKRLRITYTAKLNEQAVIGAPGNPNEVVLSYSHDTSRIDESGKYQTKDTPKDETKVYTFGLDITKYELGDPAV
;
A
#
# COMPACT_ATOMS: atom_id res chain seq x y z
N ARG A 1 -13.30 43.01 22.19
CA ARG A 1 -12.25 42.04 21.80
C ARG A 1 -12.84 40.63 21.83
N TYR A 2 -13.32 40.15 20.71
CA TYR A 2 -13.76 38.75 20.55
C TYR A 2 -12.51 37.87 20.33
N ARG A 3 -12.19 37.01 21.30
CA ARG A 3 -11.23 35.92 21.09
C ARG A 3 -11.95 34.82 20.33
N HIS A 4 -11.59 34.62 19.06
CA HIS A 4 -11.93 33.40 18.33
C HIS A 4 -11.14 32.23 18.96
N ASN A 5 -11.85 31.43 19.74
CA ASN A 5 -11.33 30.10 20.15
C ASN A 5 -11.31 29.23 18.90
N LYS A 6 -10.16 29.13 18.23
CA LYS A 6 -9.89 28.07 17.27
C LYS A 6 -9.93 26.75 18.04
N ARG A 7 -11.05 26.04 17.97
CA ARG A 7 -11.07 24.63 18.33
C ARG A 7 -10.21 23.90 17.32
N VAL A 8 -9.01 23.53 17.74
CA VAL A 8 -8.20 22.53 17.03
C VAL A 8 -8.90 21.20 17.27
N TYR A 9 -9.71 20.77 16.30
CA TYR A 9 -10.21 19.41 16.31
C TYR A 9 -9.03 18.50 16.01
N SER A 10 -8.63 17.71 17.01
CA SER A 10 -7.70 16.60 16.86
C SER A 10 -8.35 15.57 15.94
N CYS A 11 -8.13 15.68 14.63
CA CYS A 11 -8.32 14.59 13.74
C CYS A 11 -7.30 13.52 14.16
N SER A 12 -7.76 12.35 14.59
CA SER A 12 -6.88 11.20 14.80
C SER A 12 -6.09 11.01 13.49
N GLN A 13 -4.77 11.06 13.59
CA GLN A 13 -3.93 10.92 12.40
C GLN A 13 -4.21 9.55 11.79
N PRO A 14 -4.62 9.46 10.51
CA PRO A 14 -4.78 8.19 9.86
C PRO A 14 -3.43 7.48 9.78
N GLY A 15 -3.44 6.17 9.97
CA GLY A 15 -2.30 5.30 9.67
C GLY A 15 -2.60 4.50 8.41
N ILE A 16 -1.59 3.82 7.88
CA ILE A 16 -1.76 2.82 6.84
C ILE A 16 -1.01 1.56 7.25
N GLU A 17 -1.68 0.42 7.13
CA GLU A 17 -1.09 -0.90 7.39
C GLU A 17 -1.03 -1.67 6.08
N LYS A 18 0.08 -2.38 5.89
CA LYS A 18 0.33 -3.23 4.74
C LYS A 18 0.68 -4.63 5.21
N GLU A 19 -0.01 -5.61 4.67
CA GLU A 19 0.16 -7.01 5.07
C GLU A 19 0.16 -7.92 3.83
N ILE A 20 0.80 -9.07 3.97
CA ILE A 20 0.72 -10.18 3.02
C ILE A 20 -0.40 -11.12 3.47
N VAL A 21 -1.24 -11.55 2.53
CA VAL A 21 -2.36 -12.45 2.79
C VAL A 21 -1.92 -13.89 2.61
N GLU A 22 -1.91 -14.67 3.70
CA GLU A 22 -1.66 -16.11 3.71
C GLU A 22 -2.90 -16.85 4.23
N GLY A 23 -3.78 -17.25 3.32
CA GLY A 23 -5.07 -17.83 3.71
C GLY A 23 -5.89 -16.87 4.57
N THR A 24 -6.09 -17.20 5.84
CA THR A 24 -6.76 -16.33 6.81
C THR A 24 -5.80 -15.45 7.62
N ALA A 25 -4.49 -15.70 7.53
CA ALA A 25 -3.48 -14.94 8.24
C ALA A 25 -3.08 -13.67 7.48
N ARG A 26 -2.62 -12.69 8.24
CA ARG A 26 -1.99 -11.46 7.77
C ARG A 26 -0.62 -11.39 8.39
N VAL A 27 0.41 -11.22 7.55
CA VAL A 27 1.82 -11.25 7.98
C VAL A 27 2.61 -10.14 7.31
N ASP A 28 3.66 -9.69 7.98
CA ASP A 28 4.57 -8.65 7.45
C ASP A 28 5.67 -9.28 6.57
N GLU A 29 5.98 -10.55 6.81
CA GLU A 29 7.05 -11.27 6.12
C GLU A 29 6.60 -12.67 5.72
N THR A 30 7.04 -13.12 4.54
CA THR A 30 6.80 -14.49 4.06
C THR A 30 7.96 -15.01 3.23
N THR A 31 7.95 -16.31 2.96
CA THR A 31 8.86 -16.98 2.04
C THR A 31 8.08 -17.48 0.84
N ALA A 32 8.61 -17.24 -0.36
CA ALA A 32 8.00 -17.65 -1.61
C ALA A 32 9.06 -18.10 -2.63
N SER A 33 8.65 -18.87 -3.62
CA SER A 33 9.48 -19.25 -4.76
C SER A 33 9.33 -18.24 -5.90
N ILE A 34 10.37 -18.13 -6.74
CA ILE A 34 10.27 -17.36 -7.97
C ILE A 34 9.12 -17.91 -8.81
N GLY A 35 8.23 -17.02 -9.25
CA GLY A 35 7.02 -17.38 -9.97
C GLY A 35 5.76 -17.41 -9.12
N ASP A 36 5.88 -17.43 -7.80
CA ASP A 36 4.72 -17.40 -6.90
C ASP A 36 4.02 -16.06 -6.92
N THR A 37 2.70 -16.08 -6.73
CA THR A 37 1.87 -14.89 -6.60
C THR A 37 1.69 -14.55 -5.13
N ILE A 38 1.98 -13.30 -4.80
CA ILE A 38 1.82 -12.73 -3.47
C ILE A 38 0.59 -11.84 -3.47
N GLN A 39 -0.31 -12.03 -2.53
CA GLN A 39 -1.47 -11.16 -2.32
C GLN A 39 -1.16 -10.18 -1.21
N TYR A 40 -1.36 -8.89 -1.51
CA TYR A 40 -1.20 -7.79 -0.55
C TYR A 40 -2.55 -7.23 -0.13
N GLU A 41 -2.61 -6.77 1.10
CA GLU A 41 -3.74 -6.04 1.66
C GLU A 41 -3.25 -4.76 2.33
N LEU A 42 -3.91 -3.65 2.01
CA LEU A 42 -3.71 -2.36 2.65
C LEU A 42 -4.96 -2.02 3.45
N THR A 43 -4.78 -1.53 4.67
CA THR A 43 -5.89 -1.07 5.50
C THR A 43 -5.58 0.33 6.03
N THR A 44 -6.53 1.25 5.90
CA THR A 44 -6.38 2.62 6.37
C THR A 44 -7.74 3.20 6.78
N PRO A 45 -7.83 3.93 7.92
CA PRO A 45 -9.02 4.70 8.23
C PRO A 45 -9.22 5.85 7.25
N VAL A 46 -10.47 6.19 6.97
CA VAL A 46 -10.84 7.38 6.19
C VAL A 46 -11.01 8.55 7.15
N PRO A 47 -10.25 9.65 6.97
CA PRO A 47 -10.38 10.81 7.84
C PRO A 47 -11.74 11.50 7.63
N THR A 48 -12.29 12.03 8.71
CA THR A 48 -13.51 12.81 8.70
C THR A 48 -13.18 14.30 8.86
N TYR A 49 -13.75 15.13 8.02
CA TYR A 49 -13.60 16.58 8.07
C TYR A 49 -14.93 17.26 8.43
N THR A 50 -14.86 18.53 8.82
CA THR A 50 -16.04 19.35 9.12
C THR A 50 -16.86 19.63 7.86
N ALA A 51 -18.15 19.95 8.02
CA ALA A 51 -19.08 20.10 6.90
C ALA A 51 -18.77 21.27 5.94
N ASP A 52 -17.94 22.22 6.37
CA ASP A 52 -17.48 23.37 5.59
C ASP A 52 -16.27 23.06 4.69
N VAL A 53 -15.70 21.85 4.80
CA VAL A 53 -14.57 21.41 3.98
C VAL A 53 -15.04 21.07 2.57
N ASP A 54 -14.35 21.61 1.57
CA ASP A 54 -14.57 21.30 0.17
C ASP A 54 -13.94 19.95 -0.17
N ASP A 55 -14.76 18.91 -0.31
CA ASP A 55 -14.31 17.54 -0.63
C ASP A 55 -13.41 17.47 -1.88
N SER A 56 -13.60 18.39 -2.84
CA SER A 56 -12.82 18.40 -4.08
C SER A 56 -11.36 18.80 -3.86
N LYS A 57 -11.07 19.43 -2.73
CA LYS A 57 -9.70 19.85 -2.33
C LYS A 57 -9.03 18.89 -1.37
N VAL A 58 -9.77 17.91 -0.86
CA VAL A 58 -9.21 16.88 0.03
C VAL A 58 -8.30 15.95 -0.77
N VAL A 59 -7.11 15.70 -0.25
CA VAL A 59 -6.16 14.71 -0.75
C VAL A 59 -6.23 13.47 0.12
N PHE A 60 -6.38 12.32 -0.51
CA PHE A 60 -6.23 11.00 0.08
C PHE A 60 -5.56 10.11 -0.95
N LYS A 61 -4.24 10.03 -0.87
CA LYS A 61 -3.41 9.38 -1.88
C LYS A 61 -2.48 8.35 -1.25
N ILE A 62 -2.55 7.12 -1.73
CA ILE A 62 -1.66 6.03 -1.33
C ILE A 62 -0.59 5.86 -2.39
N THR A 63 0.66 5.78 -1.97
CA THR A 63 1.80 5.45 -2.81
C THR A 63 2.43 4.16 -2.31
N ASP A 64 2.44 3.16 -3.16
CA ASP A 64 3.01 1.84 -2.93
C ASP A 64 4.25 1.66 -3.80
N THR A 65 5.33 1.14 -3.22
CA THR A 65 6.63 1.02 -3.90
C THR A 65 7.17 -0.38 -3.73
N MET A 66 7.19 -1.14 -4.82
CA MET A 66 7.71 -2.51 -4.87
C MET A 66 9.15 -2.54 -5.36
N SER A 67 9.98 -3.34 -4.69
CA SER A 67 11.33 -3.65 -5.17
C SER A 67 11.31 -4.38 -6.53
N LYS A 68 12.44 -4.36 -7.22
CA LYS A 68 12.60 -4.98 -8.55
C LYS A 68 12.24 -6.47 -8.64
N GLY A 69 12.32 -7.18 -7.51
CA GLY A 69 11.96 -8.60 -7.42
C GLY A 69 10.47 -8.88 -7.46
N LEU A 70 9.63 -7.86 -7.43
CA LEU A 70 8.17 -7.96 -7.43
C LEU A 70 7.61 -7.32 -8.69
N THR A 71 6.72 -8.03 -9.38
CA THR A 71 6.00 -7.52 -10.55
C THR A 71 4.52 -7.42 -10.23
N TYR A 72 3.94 -6.22 -10.32
CA TYR A 72 2.51 -6.02 -10.16
C TYR A 72 1.72 -6.81 -11.20
N THR A 73 0.73 -7.59 -10.76
CA THR A 73 -0.07 -8.47 -11.63
C THR A 73 -1.56 -8.11 -11.67
N GLY A 74 -1.96 -7.03 -11.00
CA GLY A 74 -3.35 -6.60 -10.98
C GLY A 74 -4.13 -7.16 -9.78
N GLY A 75 -5.38 -7.58 -10.01
CA GLY A 75 -6.26 -8.02 -8.92
C GLY A 75 -6.66 -6.90 -7.95
N PHE A 76 -6.54 -5.65 -8.41
CA PHE A 76 -6.81 -4.47 -7.60
C PHE A 76 -8.29 -4.35 -7.27
N THR A 77 -8.60 -4.28 -5.98
CA THR A 77 -9.96 -4.11 -5.47
C THR A 77 -9.95 -3.20 -4.25
N VAL A 78 -10.94 -2.31 -4.18
CA VAL A 78 -11.16 -1.42 -3.04
C VAL A 78 -12.47 -1.77 -2.35
N TYR A 79 -12.43 -1.96 -1.04
CA TYR A 79 -13.60 -2.15 -0.19
C TYR A 79 -13.71 -0.99 0.80
N GLY A 80 -14.90 -0.40 0.87
CA GLY A 80 -15.27 0.50 1.94
C GLY A 80 -15.88 -0.29 3.10
N VAL A 81 -15.39 -0.04 4.31
CA VAL A 81 -15.88 -0.69 5.53
C VAL A 81 -16.64 0.33 6.37
N ASN A 82 -17.89 0.03 6.71
CA ASN A 82 -18.73 0.90 7.51
C ASN A 82 -18.47 0.73 9.03
N GLU A 83 -19.23 1.47 9.86
CA GLU A 83 -19.12 1.41 11.33
C GLU A 83 -19.40 0.01 11.90
N GLU A 84 -20.31 -0.76 11.28
CA GLU A 84 -20.67 -2.11 11.70
C GLU A 84 -19.68 -3.17 11.21
N GLY A 85 -18.67 -2.77 10.42
CA GLY A 85 -17.67 -3.68 9.86
C GLY A 85 -18.11 -4.37 8.56
N SER A 86 -19.26 -3.99 7.99
CA SER A 86 -19.70 -4.51 6.69
C SER A 86 -18.89 -3.89 5.57
N GLU A 87 -18.55 -4.71 4.57
CA GLU A 87 -17.73 -4.30 3.42
C GLU A 87 -18.59 -4.12 2.16
N THR A 88 -18.25 -3.11 1.39
CA THR A 88 -18.84 -2.85 0.07
C THR A 88 -17.72 -2.59 -0.93
N SER A 89 -17.72 -3.29 -2.05
CA SER A 89 -16.79 -3.01 -3.15
C SER A 89 -17.08 -1.65 -3.77
N ILE A 90 -16.02 -0.84 -3.97
CA ILE A 90 -16.10 0.49 -4.56
C ILE A 90 -15.34 0.45 -5.90
N GLU A 91 -16.03 0.07 -6.97
CA GLU A 91 -15.40 -0.17 -8.29
C GLU A 91 -14.71 1.07 -8.86
N ASP A 92 -15.30 2.25 -8.68
CA ASP A 92 -14.79 3.51 -9.24
C ASP A 92 -14.12 4.43 -8.21
N ALA A 93 -13.66 3.88 -7.08
CA ALA A 93 -13.03 4.69 -6.04
C ALA A 93 -11.74 5.36 -6.54
N VAL A 94 -10.94 4.61 -7.29
CA VAL A 94 -9.66 5.03 -7.86
C VAL A 94 -9.25 4.06 -8.98
N GLN A 95 -8.51 4.60 -9.95
CA GLN A 95 -7.75 3.78 -10.91
C GLN A 95 -6.27 3.86 -10.51
N PRO A 96 -5.61 2.72 -10.19
CA PRO A 96 -4.21 2.74 -9.81
C PRO A 96 -3.34 3.12 -11.02
N ALA A 97 -2.49 4.12 -10.85
CA ALA A 97 -1.46 4.46 -11.82
C ALA A 97 -0.20 3.66 -11.49
N VAL A 98 0.16 2.74 -12.37
CA VAL A 98 1.31 1.84 -12.20
C VAL A 98 2.43 2.28 -13.14
N SER A 99 3.63 2.47 -12.60
CA SER A 99 4.83 2.78 -13.37
C SER A 99 6.02 2.00 -12.85
N THR A 100 6.87 1.53 -13.76
CA THR A 100 8.13 0.86 -13.42
C THR A 100 9.29 1.68 -13.98
N ASP A 101 10.26 1.96 -13.12
CA ASP A 101 11.49 2.63 -13.51
C ASP A 101 12.42 1.64 -14.23
N ASP A 102 12.75 1.92 -15.48
CA ASP A 102 13.55 1.03 -16.34
C ASP A 102 14.99 0.84 -15.84
N GLN A 103 15.52 1.77 -15.06
CA GLN A 103 16.90 1.72 -14.56
C GLN A 103 16.99 0.92 -13.26
N THR A 104 16.03 1.09 -12.36
CA THR A 104 16.03 0.47 -11.03
C THR A 104 15.17 -0.78 -10.94
N GLY A 105 14.22 -0.95 -11.87
CA GLY A 105 13.20 -2.00 -11.82
C GLY A 105 12.16 -1.81 -10.71
N ILE A 106 12.19 -0.68 -10.01
CA ILE A 106 11.23 -0.36 -8.95
C ILE A 106 9.88 0.00 -9.56
N THR A 107 8.82 -0.61 -9.07
CA THR A 107 7.44 -0.32 -9.48
C THR A 107 6.76 0.55 -8.44
N THR A 108 6.15 1.65 -8.89
CA THR A 108 5.34 2.54 -8.06
C THR A 108 3.88 2.44 -8.48
N ILE A 109 2.99 2.25 -7.50
CA ILE A 109 1.54 2.26 -7.68
C ILE A 109 0.98 3.46 -6.93
N VAL A 110 0.38 4.40 -7.64
CA VAL A 110 -0.26 5.59 -7.07
C VAL A 110 -1.78 5.42 -7.12
N MET A 111 -2.42 5.53 -5.97
CA MET A 111 -3.87 5.45 -5.79
C MET A 111 -4.36 6.79 -5.23
N ASP A 112 -4.79 7.68 -6.12
CA ASP A 112 -5.30 9.02 -5.76
C ASP A 112 -6.82 8.99 -5.70
N PHE A 113 -7.36 8.89 -4.48
CA PHE A 113 -8.78 8.65 -4.25
C PHE A 113 -9.62 9.92 -4.40
N ASN A 114 -10.77 9.78 -5.03
CA ASN A 114 -11.82 10.79 -4.93
C ASN A 114 -12.47 10.70 -3.54
N TYR A 115 -12.18 11.67 -2.67
CA TYR A 115 -12.66 11.67 -1.30
C TYR A 115 -14.18 11.58 -1.18
N LYS A 116 -14.95 12.18 -2.12
CA LYS A 116 -16.41 12.09 -2.13
C LYS A 116 -16.94 10.66 -2.19
N LYS A 117 -16.18 9.75 -2.83
CA LYS A 117 -16.58 8.34 -2.99
C LYS A 117 -16.26 7.49 -1.77
N ILE A 118 -15.37 7.94 -0.90
CA ILE A 118 -14.88 7.16 0.25
C ILE A 118 -15.28 7.73 1.61
N LYS A 119 -15.68 9.00 1.69
CA LYS A 119 -15.90 9.72 2.95
C LYS A 119 -16.98 9.15 3.86
N THR A 120 -17.89 8.33 3.34
CA THR A 120 -18.96 7.69 4.10
C THR A 120 -18.52 6.41 4.80
N TYR A 121 -17.37 5.88 4.44
CA TYR A 121 -16.79 4.68 5.06
C TYR A 121 -15.87 5.06 6.22
N LYS A 122 -15.77 4.16 7.18
CA LYS A 122 -14.88 4.31 8.32
C LYS A 122 -13.43 4.02 7.96
N ARG A 123 -13.22 3.02 7.11
CA ARG A 123 -11.90 2.61 6.61
C ARG A 123 -12.00 2.02 5.21
N LEU A 124 -10.87 1.94 4.55
CA LEU A 124 -10.69 1.22 3.30
C LEU A 124 -9.87 -0.05 3.54
N ARG A 125 -10.21 -1.10 2.81
CA ARG A 125 -9.40 -2.29 2.63
C ARG A 125 -9.14 -2.44 1.13
N ILE A 126 -7.88 -2.48 0.75
CA ILE A 126 -7.43 -2.52 -0.65
C ILE A 126 -6.62 -3.79 -0.83
N THR A 127 -6.90 -4.54 -1.88
CA THR A 127 -6.14 -5.75 -2.22
C THR A 127 -5.59 -5.66 -3.63
N TYR A 128 -4.46 -6.27 -3.85
CA TYR A 128 -3.85 -6.45 -5.16
C TYR A 128 -2.85 -7.62 -5.11
N THR A 129 -2.34 -8.02 -6.27
CA THR A 129 -1.37 -9.10 -6.38
C THR A 129 -0.09 -8.66 -7.07
N ALA A 130 1.01 -9.29 -6.67
CA ALA A 130 2.29 -9.21 -7.35
C ALA A 130 2.92 -10.60 -7.46
N LYS A 131 3.79 -10.77 -8.44
CA LYS A 131 4.53 -12.02 -8.67
C LYS A 131 5.99 -11.82 -8.28
N LEU A 132 6.55 -12.77 -7.55
CA LEU A 132 7.99 -12.82 -7.32
C LEU A 132 8.68 -13.22 -8.61
N ASN A 133 9.53 -12.36 -9.15
CA ASN A 133 10.16 -12.50 -10.45
C ASN A 133 11.63 -12.94 -10.35
N GLU A 134 12.28 -13.15 -11.51
CA GLU A 134 13.67 -13.62 -11.58
C GLU A 134 14.71 -12.57 -11.11
N GLN A 135 14.32 -11.31 -10.91
CA GLN A 135 15.18 -10.28 -10.34
C GLN A 135 15.10 -10.21 -8.81
N ALA A 136 14.37 -11.14 -8.19
CA ALA A 136 14.23 -11.20 -6.75
C ALA A 136 15.60 -11.40 -6.07
N VAL A 137 15.81 -10.69 -4.98
CA VAL A 137 16.97 -10.86 -4.12
C VAL A 137 16.83 -12.15 -3.35
N ILE A 138 17.84 -13.03 -3.49
CA ILE A 138 17.91 -14.31 -2.79
C ILE A 138 18.47 -14.09 -1.38
N GLY A 139 17.80 -14.62 -0.37
CA GLY A 139 18.17 -14.45 1.03
C GLY A 139 17.87 -13.04 1.57
N ALA A 140 18.65 -12.63 2.58
CA ALA A 140 18.55 -11.29 3.13
C ALA A 140 19.17 -10.24 2.17
N PRO A 141 18.61 -9.03 2.05
CA PRO A 141 17.55 -8.45 2.86
C PRO A 141 16.12 -8.77 2.42
N GLY A 142 15.89 -9.63 1.42
CA GLY A 142 14.58 -9.95 0.88
C GLY A 142 14.09 -8.94 -0.17
N ASN A 143 12.81 -9.03 -0.52
CA ASN A 143 12.16 -8.21 -1.54
C ASN A 143 11.08 -7.35 -0.87
N PRO A 144 11.40 -6.10 -0.52
CA PRO A 144 10.48 -5.21 0.19
C PRO A 144 9.40 -4.64 -0.73
N ASN A 145 8.25 -4.37 -0.12
CA ASN A 145 7.16 -3.61 -0.67
C ASN A 145 6.65 -2.62 0.38
N GLU A 146 6.77 -1.32 0.12
CA GLU A 146 6.50 -0.23 1.05
C GLU A 146 5.24 0.53 0.67
N VAL A 147 4.57 1.14 1.66
CA VAL A 147 3.40 2.00 1.43
C VAL A 147 3.45 3.26 2.29
N VAL A 148 2.94 4.35 1.74
CA VAL A 148 2.74 5.64 2.42
C VAL A 148 1.37 6.20 2.04
N LEU A 149 0.67 6.78 2.99
CA LEU A 149 -0.55 7.56 2.77
C LEU A 149 -0.25 9.05 2.92
N SER A 150 -0.57 9.82 1.87
CA SER A 150 -0.60 11.29 1.91
C SER A 150 -2.04 11.75 2.08
N TYR A 151 -2.33 12.53 3.11
CA TYR A 151 -3.69 12.96 3.42
C TYR A 151 -3.74 14.44 3.82
N SER A 152 -4.87 15.09 3.57
CA SER A 152 -5.10 16.47 4.00
C SER A 152 -5.17 16.55 5.52
N HIS A 153 -4.21 17.27 6.13
CA HIS A 153 -4.14 17.40 7.58
C HIS A 153 -4.52 18.81 8.06
N ASP A 154 -4.41 19.82 7.18
CA ASP A 154 -4.75 21.20 7.49
C ASP A 154 -5.66 21.77 6.38
N THR A 155 -6.96 21.78 6.68
CA THR A 155 -7.99 22.29 5.76
C THR A 155 -8.14 23.81 5.81
N SER A 156 -7.35 24.52 6.64
CA SER A 156 -7.30 25.99 6.65
C SER A 156 -6.31 26.54 5.63
N ARG A 157 -5.48 25.71 5.04
CA ARG A 157 -4.43 26.07 4.09
C ARG A 157 -4.58 25.29 2.79
N ILE A 158 -4.35 26.00 1.69
CA ILE A 158 -4.36 25.45 0.34
C ILE A 158 -2.96 25.59 -0.23
N ASP A 159 -2.48 24.54 -0.89
CA ASP A 159 -1.20 24.52 -1.59
C ASP A 159 -1.30 25.17 -2.98
N GLU A 160 -0.20 25.23 -3.70
CA GLU A 160 -0.12 25.83 -5.04
C GLU A 160 -0.96 25.09 -6.08
N SER A 161 -1.32 23.83 -5.83
CA SER A 161 -2.20 23.03 -6.70
C SER A 161 -3.69 23.24 -6.44
N GLY A 162 -4.03 24.06 -5.45
CA GLY A 162 -5.43 24.32 -5.03
C GLY A 162 -6.00 23.24 -4.11
N LYS A 163 -5.19 22.35 -3.57
CA LYS A 163 -5.57 21.31 -2.62
C LYS A 163 -5.23 21.70 -1.19
N TYR A 164 -5.92 21.07 -0.22
CA TYR A 164 -5.59 21.26 1.17
C TYR A 164 -4.19 20.69 1.49
N GLN A 165 -3.52 21.34 2.44
CA GLN A 165 -2.16 20.97 2.82
C GLN A 165 -2.10 19.55 3.35
N THR A 166 -1.13 18.77 2.86
CA THR A 166 -0.98 17.35 3.13
C THR A 166 0.10 17.04 4.15
N LYS A 167 -0.02 15.85 4.74
CA LYS A 167 1.00 15.20 5.56
C LYS A 167 1.07 13.72 5.17
N ASP A 168 2.26 13.16 5.24
CA ASP A 168 2.48 11.74 5.01
C ASP A 168 2.47 10.96 6.32
N THR A 169 1.94 9.73 6.27
CA THR A 169 2.10 8.77 7.35
C THR A 169 3.53 8.24 7.40
N PRO A 170 3.97 7.63 8.52
CA PRO A 170 5.12 6.74 8.48
C PRO A 170 4.94 5.67 7.40
N LYS A 171 6.04 5.18 6.86
CA LYS A 171 6.03 4.03 5.96
C LYS A 171 5.62 2.77 6.69
N ASP A 172 4.88 1.90 6.02
CA ASP A 172 4.72 0.51 6.38
C ASP A 172 5.30 -0.40 5.31
N GLU A 173 5.86 -1.54 5.68
CA GLU A 173 6.65 -2.39 4.80
C GLU A 173 6.35 -3.87 5.05
N THR A 174 6.27 -4.62 3.96
CA THR A 174 6.29 -6.08 3.98
C THR A 174 7.50 -6.61 3.22
N LYS A 175 7.94 -7.84 3.52
CA LYS A 175 9.07 -8.49 2.86
C LYS A 175 8.76 -9.89 2.40
N VAL A 176 9.18 -10.22 1.19
CA VAL A 176 9.15 -11.57 0.65
C VAL A 176 10.58 -12.07 0.52
N TYR A 177 10.87 -13.20 1.16
CA TYR A 177 12.15 -13.89 1.05
C TYR A 177 12.06 -15.04 0.07
N THR A 178 13.14 -15.28 -0.66
CA THR A 178 13.31 -16.46 -1.48
C THR A 178 14.71 -17.04 -1.25
N PHE A 179 14.84 -18.34 -1.34
CA PHE A 179 16.09 -19.04 -1.12
C PHE A 179 16.48 -19.86 -2.36
N GLY A 180 17.72 -19.73 -2.79
CA GLY A 180 18.30 -20.57 -3.83
C GLY A 180 18.72 -21.93 -3.27
N LEU A 181 18.47 -23.00 -4.00
CA LEU A 181 19.01 -24.31 -3.72
C LEU A 181 20.21 -24.53 -4.64
N ASP A 182 21.43 -24.45 -4.11
CA ASP A 182 22.63 -24.89 -4.81
C ASP A 182 22.75 -26.41 -4.68
N ILE A 183 22.31 -27.14 -5.71
CA ILE A 183 22.54 -28.60 -5.79
C ILE A 183 23.86 -28.82 -6.51
N THR A 184 24.93 -29.10 -5.77
CA THR A 184 26.17 -29.61 -6.34
C THR A 184 26.05 -31.12 -6.55
N LYS A 185 25.92 -31.55 -7.81
CA LYS A 185 26.07 -32.99 -8.15
C LYS A 185 27.54 -33.39 -7.98
N TYR A 186 27.81 -34.21 -7.00
CA TYR A 186 29.05 -34.95 -6.97
C TYR A 186 28.85 -36.26 -7.76
N GLU A 187 29.59 -36.45 -8.83
CA GLU A 187 29.75 -37.81 -9.38
C GLU A 187 30.56 -38.61 -8.35
N LEU A 188 29.96 -39.66 -7.80
CA LEU A 188 30.73 -40.69 -7.11
C LEU A 188 31.60 -41.34 -8.19
N GLY A 189 32.90 -41.00 -8.15
CA GLY A 189 33.88 -41.70 -8.97
C GLY A 189 33.79 -43.21 -8.70
N ASP A 190 33.68 -43.94 -9.79
CA ASP A 190 33.78 -45.40 -9.76
C ASP A 190 35.06 -45.77 -9.00
N PRO A 191 35.02 -46.60 -7.94
CA PRO A 191 36.25 -47.06 -7.32
C PRO A 191 36.95 -47.94 -8.35
N ALA A 192 38.02 -47.41 -8.93
CA ALA A 192 38.85 -48.15 -9.86
C ALA A 192 39.25 -49.49 -9.24
N VAL A 193 38.97 -50.57 -9.99
CA VAL A 193 39.37 -51.89 -9.79
C VAL A 193 40.91 -52.03 -9.67
#